data_5d3e6dad0add389a91118fa3b1aed5cb
#
_entry.id   5d3e6dad0add389a91118fa3b1aed5cb
#
_cell.length_a   1.000
_cell.length_b   1.000
_cell.length_c   1.000
_cell.angle_alpha   90.00
_cell.angle_beta   90.00
_cell.angle_gamma   90.00
#
_symmetry.space_group_name_H-M   'P 1'
#
loop_
_entity.id
_entity.type
_entity.pdbx_description
1 polymer ?
#
loop_
_entity_poly.entity_id
_entity_poly.type
_entity_poly.pdbx_seq_one_letter_code
_entity_poly.pdbx_strand_id
1 'polypeptide(L)'
;WFNNVAMPWANLKGWGLLYDIKTTKTTLNIKEGIFYSDLPGYAIKVAKKYPDNKTLKSLIIYDHTHNDGNRHVTLADSGLMYTMYGKKYLVFELFNGKDYVEDADRGSNLDASDLAVHHFKKSKIVMSLDAFDLHKTEESQFSHYEIMRNNIQLQADEDSLIHVMRIMKKGFIGAVGPNFLYFHKPINQSIKV
;
A
#
# COMPACT_ATOMS: atom_id res chain seq x y z
N TRP A 1 -18.74 27.40 19.72
CA TRP A 1 -18.94 27.03 18.32
C TRP A 1 -17.60 26.68 17.64
N PHE A 2 -16.57 27.54 17.79
CA PHE A 2 -15.30 27.34 17.07
C PHE A 2 -14.63 26.00 17.38
N ASN A 3 -14.46 25.66 18.65
CA ASN A 3 -13.79 24.40 19.04
C ASN A 3 -14.60 23.14 18.71
N ASN A 4 -15.92 23.27 18.63
CA ASN A 4 -16.82 22.12 18.43
C ASN A 4 -17.22 21.88 16.97
N VAL A 5 -17.06 22.87 16.10
CA VAL A 5 -17.45 22.75 14.68
C VAL A 5 -16.29 23.08 13.75
N ALA A 6 -15.69 24.27 13.91
CA ALA A 6 -14.68 24.75 12.99
C ALA A 6 -13.36 23.98 13.11
N MET A 7 -12.90 23.69 14.33
CA MET A 7 -11.64 22.95 14.53
C MET A 7 -11.69 21.51 14.03
N PRO A 8 -12.70 20.68 14.38
CA PRO A 8 -12.79 19.31 13.84
C PRO A 8 -12.86 19.29 12.31
N TRP A 9 -13.62 20.21 11.71
CA TRP A 9 -13.69 20.34 10.27
C TRP A 9 -12.36 20.74 9.64
N ALA A 10 -11.69 21.74 10.20
CA ALA A 10 -10.38 22.20 9.71
C ALA A 10 -9.31 21.12 9.85
N ASN A 11 -9.30 20.39 10.96
CA ASN A 11 -8.39 19.26 11.18
C ASN A 11 -8.62 18.17 10.13
N LEU A 12 -9.88 17.77 9.91
CA LEU A 12 -10.22 16.75 8.92
C LEU A 12 -9.73 17.13 7.52
N LYS A 13 -9.97 18.38 7.10
CA LYS A 13 -9.51 18.91 5.81
C LYS A 13 -7.98 19.00 5.73
N GLY A 14 -7.35 19.51 6.79
CA GLY A 14 -5.90 19.66 6.86
C GLY A 14 -5.16 18.33 6.82
N TRP A 15 -5.64 17.35 7.58
CA TRP A 15 -5.02 16.02 7.60
C TRP A 15 -5.20 15.28 6.27
N GLY A 16 -6.38 15.35 5.65
CA GLY A 16 -6.60 14.80 4.31
C GLY A 16 -5.61 15.37 3.30
N LEU A 17 -5.45 16.69 3.27
CA LEU A 17 -4.50 17.36 2.37
C LEU A 17 -3.05 17.00 2.67
N LEU A 18 -2.65 16.97 3.94
CA LEU A 18 -1.28 16.58 4.34
C LEU A 18 -0.98 15.13 3.99
N TYR A 19 -1.95 14.25 4.16
CA TYR A 19 -1.82 12.85 3.77
C TYR A 19 -1.66 12.71 2.26
N ASP A 20 -2.49 13.39 1.48
CA ASP A 20 -2.42 13.39 0.02
C ASP A 20 -1.05 13.90 -0.46
N ILE A 21 -0.56 15.01 0.10
CA ILE A 21 0.78 15.55 -0.22
C ILE A 21 1.88 14.55 0.15
N LYS A 22 1.78 13.90 1.31
CA LYS A 22 2.79 12.94 1.79
C LYS A 22 2.82 11.66 0.96
N THR A 23 1.67 11.20 0.50
CA THR A 23 1.55 9.95 -0.27
C THR A 23 1.75 10.15 -1.77
N THR A 24 1.53 11.36 -2.27
CA THR A 24 1.73 11.68 -3.68
C THR A 24 3.22 11.78 -4.00
N LYS A 25 3.67 11.01 -4.97
CA LYS A 25 5.02 11.11 -5.52
C LYS A 25 5.08 12.26 -6.52
N THR A 26 5.80 13.33 -6.15
CA THR A 26 5.81 14.59 -6.91
C THR A 26 6.61 14.56 -8.20
N THR A 27 7.58 13.65 -8.32
CA THR A 27 8.49 13.62 -9.49
C THR A 27 8.98 12.21 -9.80
N LEU A 28 8.86 11.83 -11.08
CA LEU A 28 9.54 10.67 -11.62
C LEU A 28 11.01 11.00 -11.86
N ASN A 29 11.89 10.67 -10.92
CA ASN A 29 13.32 10.96 -11.00
C ASN A 29 14.16 9.69 -11.12
N ILE A 30 14.22 9.14 -12.33
CA ILE A 30 15.10 8.01 -12.63
C ILE A 30 16.54 8.52 -12.72
N LYS A 31 17.38 8.06 -11.77
CA LYS A 31 18.81 8.36 -11.70
C LYS A 31 19.63 7.32 -12.45
N GLU A 32 20.75 7.75 -13.03
CA GLU A 32 21.69 6.87 -13.72
C GLU A 32 22.34 5.87 -12.74
N GLY A 33 22.44 4.63 -13.16
CA GLY A 33 23.15 3.57 -12.44
C GLY A 33 22.44 3.00 -11.19
N ILE A 34 21.30 3.57 -10.79
CA ILE A 34 20.58 3.18 -9.57
C ILE A 34 19.23 2.57 -9.96
N PHE A 35 18.77 1.55 -9.22
CA PHE A 35 17.42 1.04 -9.38
C PHE A 35 16.41 2.04 -8.85
N TYR A 36 15.43 2.33 -9.68
CA TYR A 36 14.24 3.11 -9.36
C TYR A 36 13.04 2.18 -9.16
N SER A 37 12.56 2.06 -7.95
CA SER A 37 11.47 1.14 -7.54
C SER A 37 10.24 1.87 -6.99
N ASP A 38 10.13 3.17 -7.25
CA ASP A 38 8.96 3.94 -6.80
C ASP A 38 7.69 3.66 -7.62
N LEU A 39 7.82 3.06 -8.80
CA LEU A 39 6.69 2.59 -9.59
C LEU A 39 6.20 1.25 -9.04
N PRO A 40 4.93 1.15 -8.64
CA PRO A 40 4.37 -0.11 -8.15
C PRO A 40 4.55 -1.24 -9.16
N GLY A 41 5.11 -2.36 -8.72
CA GLY A 41 5.31 -3.53 -9.57
C GLY A 41 6.48 -3.44 -10.56
N TYR A 42 7.33 -2.40 -10.50
CA TYR A 42 8.47 -2.28 -11.41
C TYR A 42 9.73 -1.81 -10.69
N ALA A 43 10.88 -2.39 -11.08
CA ALA A 43 12.18 -1.90 -10.70
C ALA A 43 13.01 -1.62 -11.97
N ILE A 44 13.38 -0.35 -12.18
CA ILE A 44 13.98 0.14 -13.41
C ILE A 44 15.40 0.65 -13.13
N LYS A 45 16.37 0.20 -13.91
CA LYS A 45 17.73 0.73 -13.89
C LYS A 45 18.11 1.20 -15.28
N VAL A 46 18.70 2.39 -15.34
CA VAL A 46 19.19 3.00 -16.58
C VAL A 46 20.67 3.30 -16.41
N ALA A 47 21.51 2.85 -17.31
CA ALA A 47 22.95 3.13 -17.23
C ALA A 47 23.25 4.59 -17.55
N LYS A 48 22.55 5.18 -18.55
CA LYS A 48 22.73 6.58 -18.95
C LYS A 48 21.42 7.20 -19.40
N LYS A 49 21.18 8.43 -18.94
CA LYS A 49 20.05 9.28 -19.34
C LYS A 49 20.59 10.49 -20.09
N TYR A 50 20.03 10.78 -21.26
CA TYR A 50 20.46 11.91 -22.05
C TYR A 50 19.82 13.23 -21.57
N PRO A 51 20.39 14.40 -21.95
CA PRO A 51 19.92 15.72 -21.50
C PRO A 51 18.48 16.05 -21.89
N ASP A 52 17.94 15.40 -22.92
CA ASP A 52 16.53 15.51 -23.35
C ASP A 52 15.53 14.92 -22.34
N ASN A 53 16.06 14.23 -21.28
CA ASN A 53 15.29 13.53 -20.28
C ASN A 53 14.32 12.45 -20.82
N LYS A 54 14.44 12.10 -22.08
CA LYS A 54 13.61 11.10 -22.76
C LYS A 54 14.40 9.92 -23.25
N THR A 55 15.60 10.15 -23.80
CA THR A 55 16.44 9.10 -24.35
C THR A 55 17.26 8.43 -23.25
N LEU A 56 17.21 7.11 -23.24
CA LEU A 56 17.85 6.27 -22.24
C LEU A 56 18.74 5.24 -22.93
N LYS A 57 19.83 4.83 -22.27
CA LYS A 57 20.75 3.81 -22.76
C LYS A 57 20.96 2.72 -21.72
N SER A 58 21.00 1.47 -22.18
CA SER A 58 21.18 0.27 -21.37
C SER A 58 20.18 0.22 -20.21
N LEU A 59 18.99 -0.26 -20.51
CA LEU A 59 17.89 -0.36 -19.56
C LEU A 59 17.78 -1.81 -19.06
N ILE A 60 17.46 -1.91 -17.78
CA ILE A 60 17.05 -3.16 -17.13
C ILE A 60 15.73 -2.84 -16.45
N ILE A 61 14.69 -3.61 -16.75
CA ILE A 61 13.36 -3.46 -16.18
C ILE A 61 12.94 -4.82 -15.61
N TYR A 62 12.72 -4.87 -14.30
CA TYR A 62 12.07 -5.98 -13.63
C TYR A 62 10.59 -5.71 -13.54
N ASP A 63 9.78 -6.67 -13.95
CA ASP A 63 8.32 -6.62 -13.82
C ASP A 63 7.89 -7.54 -12.66
N HIS A 64 7.40 -6.94 -11.60
CA HIS A 64 6.89 -7.61 -10.39
C HIS A 64 5.35 -7.55 -10.30
N THR A 65 4.66 -7.16 -11.35
CA THR A 65 3.20 -6.97 -11.34
C THR A 65 2.44 -8.25 -11.00
N HIS A 66 3.05 -9.41 -11.28
CA HIS A 66 2.48 -10.73 -10.99
C HIS A 66 2.78 -11.26 -9.58
N ASN A 67 3.59 -10.52 -8.78
CA ASN A 67 4.05 -10.93 -7.43
C ASN A 67 4.74 -12.31 -7.39
N ASP A 68 5.39 -12.70 -8.46
CA ASP A 68 6.09 -13.99 -8.65
C ASP A 68 7.61 -13.87 -8.53
N GLY A 69 8.10 -12.76 -7.97
CA GLY A 69 9.53 -12.48 -7.79
C GLY A 69 10.16 -11.83 -9.01
N ASN A 70 11.44 -12.17 -9.29
CA ASN A 70 12.23 -11.56 -10.38
C ASN A 70 12.16 -12.39 -11.68
N ARG A 71 11.02 -12.98 -11.99
CA ARG A 71 10.86 -13.90 -13.11
C ARG A 71 10.74 -13.22 -14.48
N HIS A 72 10.36 -11.95 -14.49
CA HIS A 72 10.20 -11.17 -15.72
C HIS A 72 11.24 -10.05 -15.74
N VAL A 73 12.21 -10.15 -16.68
CA VAL A 73 13.30 -9.17 -16.81
C VAL A 73 13.46 -8.76 -18.26
N THR A 74 13.29 -7.48 -18.53
CA THR A 74 13.52 -6.89 -19.86
C THR A 74 14.84 -6.12 -19.88
N LEU A 75 15.72 -6.49 -20.81
CA LEU A 75 16.96 -5.78 -21.11
C LEU A 75 16.83 -5.08 -22.46
N ALA A 76 17.25 -3.82 -22.56
CA ALA A 76 17.23 -3.09 -23.82
C ALA A 76 18.50 -2.25 -23.98
N ASP A 77 19.01 -2.15 -25.20
CA ASP A 77 20.18 -1.35 -25.53
C ASP A 77 19.88 0.14 -25.40
N SER A 78 18.70 0.54 -25.81
CA SER A 78 18.22 1.93 -25.71
C SER A 78 16.72 2.00 -25.58
N GLY A 79 16.22 3.16 -25.17
CA GLY A 79 14.79 3.39 -25.05
C GLY A 79 14.44 4.86 -25.02
N LEU A 80 13.17 5.13 -25.29
CA LEU A 80 12.54 6.43 -25.13
C LEU A 80 11.52 6.36 -24.00
N MET A 81 11.60 7.30 -23.09
CA MET A 81 10.67 7.46 -21.97
C MET A 81 9.80 8.69 -22.20
N TYR A 82 8.50 8.52 -22.18
CA TYR A 82 7.55 9.63 -22.29
C TYR A 82 6.24 9.31 -21.56
N THR A 83 5.46 10.35 -21.29
CA THR A 83 4.14 10.21 -20.65
C THR A 83 3.02 10.38 -21.66
N MET A 84 1.91 9.71 -21.42
CA MET A 84 0.70 9.77 -22.23
C MET A 84 -0.53 10.11 -21.38
N TYR A 85 -1.60 10.57 -22.06
CA TYR A 85 -2.91 10.85 -21.44
C TYR A 85 -2.84 11.77 -20.22
N GLY A 86 -2.23 12.96 -20.38
CA GLY A 86 -2.14 13.92 -19.30
C GLY A 86 -1.27 13.48 -18.12
N LYS A 87 -0.22 12.70 -18.39
CA LYS A 87 0.70 12.11 -17.44
C LYS A 87 0.14 10.93 -16.60
N LYS A 88 -0.97 10.33 -17.01
CA LYS A 88 -1.51 9.14 -16.33
C LYS A 88 -0.67 7.88 -16.56
N TYR A 89 -0.01 7.79 -17.70
CA TYR A 89 0.81 6.63 -18.05
C TYR A 89 2.22 7.04 -18.42
N LEU A 90 3.17 6.27 -17.92
CA LEU A 90 4.58 6.29 -18.33
C LEU A 90 4.79 5.22 -19.39
N VAL A 91 5.42 5.59 -20.47
CA VAL A 91 5.70 4.67 -21.58
C VAL A 91 7.20 4.57 -21.77
N PHE A 92 7.70 3.35 -21.79
CA PHE A 92 9.03 3.00 -22.26
C PHE A 92 8.91 2.34 -23.63
N GLU A 93 9.46 2.97 -24.63
CA GLU A 93 9.62 2.41 -25.97
C GLU A 93 11.06 1.93 -26.09
N LEU A 94 11.25 0.61 -26.08
CA LEU A 94 12.54 -0.07 -25.98
C LEU A 94 13.00 -0.54 -27.35
N PHE A 95 14.31 -0.45 -27.59
CA PHE A 95 14.92 -0.86 -28.84
C PHE A 95 16.04 -1.87 -28.62
N ASN A 96 16.07 -2.89 -29.47
CA ASN A 96 17.09 -3.96 -29.49
C ASN A 96 17.29 -4.57 -28.12
N GLY A 97 16.41 -5.47 -27.73
CA GLY A 97 16.44 -6.03 -26.40
C GLY A 97 16.09 -7.50 -26.35
N LYS A 98 16.10 -7.99 -25.11
CA LYS A 98 15.73 -9.34 -24.72
C LYS A 98 14.77 -9.28 -23.56
N ASP A 99 13.78 -10.12 -23.62
CA ASP A 99 12.83 -10.33 -22.54
C ASP A 99 13.03 -11.75 -22.00
N TYR A 100 13.30 -11.84 -20.71
CA TYR A 100 13.52 -13.06 -19.98
C TYR A 100 12.30 -13.36 -19.14
N VAL A 101 11.70 -14.52 -19.37
CA VAL A 101 10.53 -14.99 -18.62
C VAL A 101 10.83 -16.38 -18.07
N GLU A 102 10.80 -16.50 -16.76
CA GLU A 102 10.93 -17.76 -16.06
C GLU A 102 9.54 -18.33 -15.76
N ASP A 103 9.21 -19.48 -16.38
CA ASP A 103 7.93 -20.15 -16.19
C ASP A 103 8.09 -21.23 -15.10
N ALA A 104 7.44 -21.04 -13.95
CA ALA A 104 7.49 -21.97 -12.83
C ALA A 104 6.36 -23.01 -12.84
N ASP A 105 5.38 -22.90 -13.72
CA ASP A 105 4.13 -23.70 -13.65
C ASP A 105 4.16 -25.01 -14.47
N ARG A 106 5.25 -25.35 -15.13
CA ARG A 106 5.36 -26.62 -15.84
C ARG A 106 5.94 -27.75 -14.99
N GLY A 107 5.07 -28.26 -14.08
CA GLY A 107 5.12 -29.65 -13.61
C GLY A 107 6.26 -30.00 -12.64
N SER A 108 5.88 -30.62 -11.60
CA SER A 108 6.48 -31.37 -10.50
C SER A 108 7.91 -31.99 -10.65
N ASN A 109 8.74 -31.55 -11.57
CA ASN A 109 10.17 -31.86 -11.59
C ASN A 109 10.96 -30.61 -11.18
N LEU A 110 11.48 -30.64 -9.97
CA LEU A 110 12.21 -29.57 -9.29
C LEU A 110 13.49 -29.09 -10.00
N ASP A 111 13.84 -29.59 -11.18
CA ASP A 111 15.12 -29.36 -11.84
C ASP A 111 15.04 -28.60 -13.18
N ALA A 112 13.88 -28.12 -13.61
CA ALA A 112 13.76 -27.42 -14.88
C ALA A 112 12.87 -26.18 -14.76
N SER A 113 13.44 -25.04 -14.36
CA SER A 113 12.87 -23.74 -14.68
C SER A 113 13.09 -23.49 -16.18
N ASP A 114 12.02 -23.51 -16.98
CA ASP A 114 12.10 -23.15 -18.38
C ASP A 114 12.27 -21.64 -18.50
N LEU A 115 13.49 -21.20 -18.78
CA LEU A 115 13.79 -19.80 -19.08
C LEU A 115 13.49 -19.52 -20.55
N ALA A 116 12.40 -18.81 -20.82
CA ALA A 116 12.11 -18.31 -22.15
C ALA A 116 12.84 -16.98 -22.39
N VAL A 117 13.50 -16.88 -23.55
CA VAL A 117 14.19 -15.66 -23.97
C VAL A 117 13.60 -15.17 -25.28
N HIS A 118 12.94 -14.02 -25.25
CA HIS A 118 12.36 -13.37 -26.43
C HIS A 118 13.24 -12.21 -26.88
N HIS A 119 13.71 -12.26 -28.12
CA HIS A 119 14.45 -11.15 -28.71
C HIS A 119 13.48 -10.20 -29.43
N PHE A 120 13.62 -8.90 -29.17
CA PHE A 120 12.81 -7.90 -29.84
C PHE A 120 13.67 -6.79 -30.47
N LYS A 121 13.23 -6.29 -31.61
CA LYS A 121 13.79 -5.06 -32.20
C LYS A 121 13.17 -3.82 -31.58
N LYS A 122 11.89 -3.91 -31.25
CA LYS A 122 11.13 -2.84 -30.63
C LYS A 122 10.09 -3.46 -29.67
N SER A 123 9.99 -2.91 -28.47
CA SER A 123 8.99 -3.28 -27.48
C SER A 123 8.44 -2.03 -26.81
N LYS A 124 7.26 -2.10 -26.24
CA LYS A 124 6.61 -0.98 -25.58
C LYS A 124 6.02 -1.44 -24.27
N ILE A 125 6.49 -0.87 -23.16
CA ILE A 125 5.97 -1.12 -21.83
C ILE A 125 5.21 0.14 -21.37
N VAL A 126 3.99 -0.05 -20.88
CA VAL A 126 3.12 1.02 -20.39
C VAL A 126 2.87 0.79 -18.90
N MET A 127 3.20 1.76 -18.09
CA MET A 127 3.08 1.70 -16.64
C MET A 127 2.11 2.78 -16.16
N SER A 128 1.24 2.47 -15.18
CA SER A 128 0.37 3.47 -14.58
C SER A 128 1.17 4.40 -13.67
N LEU A 129 0.88 5.70 -13.74
CA LEU A 129 1.42 6.73 -12.85
C LEU A 129 0.42 7.14 -11.78
N ASP A 130 -0.60 6.33 -11.49
CA ASP A 130 -1.63 6.66 -10.48
C ASP A 130 -1.02 6.97 -9.11
N ALA A 131 0.11 6.33 -8.76
CA ALA A 131 0.85 6.64 -7.53
C ALA A 131 1.46 8.05 -7.49
N PHE A 132 1.55 8.74 -8.64
CA PHE A 132 2.07 10.10 -8.77
C PHE A 132 0.97 11.16 -8.90
N ASP A 133 -0.28 10.74 -9.01
CA ASP A 133 -1.41 11.65 -9.03
C ASP A 133 -1.79 12.03 -7.59
N LEU A 134 -2.14 13.30 -7.41
CA LEU A 134 -2.69 13.77 -6.14
C LEU A 134 -4.15 13.28 -6.06
N HIS A 135 -4.34 12.05 -5.61
CA HIS A 135 -5.68 11.55 -5.33
C HIS A 135 -6.17 12.13 -4.00
N LYS A 136 -7.32 12.77 -4.04
CA LYS A 136 -7.95 13.25 -2.82
C LYS A 136 -8.45 12.05 -2.01
N THR A 137 -7.79 11.82 -0.87
CA THR A 137 -8.20 10.76 0.05
C THR A 137 -9.57 11.08 0.63
N GLU A 138 -10.44 10.08 0.71
CA GLU A 138 -11.76 10.21 1.32
C GLU A 138 -11.63 10.62 2.79
N GLU A 139 -12.23 11.74 3.15
CA GLU A 139 -12.21 12.29 4.51
C GLU A 139 -12.78 11.32 5.56
N SER A 140 -13.64 10.41 5.13
CA SER A 140 -14.19 9.33 5.96
C SER A 140 -13.11 8.46 6.62
N GLN A 141 -11.95 8.29 5.98
CA GLN A 141 -10.83 7.50 6.54
C GLN A 141 -10.24 8.14 7.80
N PHE A 142 -10.32 9.45 7.93
CA PHE A 142 -9.79 10.19 9.08
C PHE A 142 -10.85 10.57 10.11
N SER A 143 -12.12 10.39 9.78
CA SER A 143 -13.24 10.84 10.60
C SER A 143 -13.36 10.20 11.99
N HIS A 144 -12.63 9.08 12.24
CA HIS A 144 -12.68 8.40 13.54
C HIS A 144 -11.64 8.94 14.53
N TYR A 145 -10.69 9.80 14.11
CA TYR A 145 -9.74 10.38 15.04
C TYR A 145 -10.42 11.41 15.92
N GLU A 146 -10.16 11.38 17.22
CA GLU A 146 -10.78 12.22 18.24
C GLU A 146 -10.71 13.71 17.92
N ILE A 147 -9.55 14.17 17.40
CA ILE A 147 -9.32 15.57 17.04
C ILE A 147 -10.16 16.07 15.85
N MET A 148 -10.84 15.17 15.16
CA MET A 148 -11.70 15.45 14.00
C MET A 148 -13.19 15.32 14.34
N ARG A 149 -13.52 14.99 15.61
CA ARG A 149 -14.86 14.77 16.09
C ARG A 149 -15.38 15.94 16.91
N ASN A 150 -16.66 16.21 16.78
CA ASN A 150 -17.34 17.17 17.64
C ASN A 150 -17.80 16.50 18.95
N ASN A 151 -18.22 17.31 19.94
CA ASN A 151 -18.61 16.80 21.26
C ASN A 151 -19.76 15.78 21.20
N ILE A 152 -20.71 15.93 20.30
CA ILE A 152 -21.84 15.00 20.16
C ILE A 152 -21.34 13.65 19.65
N GLN A 153 -20.43 13.66 18.67
CA GLN A 153 -19.82 12.46 18.14
C GLN A 153 -18.95 11.74 19.19
N LEU A 154 -18.16 12.51 19.97
CA LEU A 154 -17.34 11.96 21.04
C LEU A 154 -18.19 11.31 22.14
N GLN A 155 -19.31 11.91 22.53
CA GLN A 155 -20.25 11.30 23.47
C GLN A 155 -20.84 10.00 22.94
N ALA A 156 -21.25 9.98 21.66
CA ALA A 156 -21.77 8.76 21.06
C ALA A 156 -20.72 7.63 21.00
N ASP A 157 -19.45 7.97 20.78
CA ASP A 157 -18.36 7.01 20.81
C ASP A 157 -18.11 6.47 22.23
N GLU A 158 -18.14 7.37 23.25
CA GLU A 158 -18.01 6.99 24.65
C GLU A 158 -19.12 6.02 25.05
N ASP A 159 -20.37 6.33 24.73
CA ASP A 159 -21.52 5.46 25.00
C ASP A 159 -21.39 4.09 24.34
N SER A 160 -20.92 4.08 23.08
CA SER A 160 -20.65 2.85 22.33
C SER A 160 -19.56 2.01 22.99
N LEU A 161 -18.46 2.63 23.39
CA LEU A 161 -17.37 1.94 24.08
C LEU A 161 -17.80 1.37 25.43
N ILE A 162 -18.58 2.13 26.22
CA ILE A 162 -19.14 1.66 27.50
C ILE A 162 -20.05 0.45 27.25
N HIS A 163 -20.86 0.49 26.20
CA HIS A 163 -21.73 -0.63 25.82
C HIS A 163 -20.93 -1.88 25.49
N VAL A 164 -19.91 -1.75 24.63
CA VAL A 164 -19.02 -2.87 24.23
C VAL A 164 -18.28 -3.43 25.46
N MET A 165 -17.73 -2.56 26.33
CA MET A 165 -17.07 -2.99 27.57
C MET A 165 -18.02 -3.77 28.48
N ARG A 166 -19.27 -3.35 28.56
CA ARG A 166 -20.29 -4.04 29.38
C ARG A 166 -20.59 -5.44 28.83
N ILE A 167 -20.70 -5.56 27.49
CA ILE A 167 -20.89 -6.87 26.83
C ILE A 167 -19.68 -7.76 27.07
N MET A 168 -18.48 -7.25 26.86
CA MET A 168 -17.24 -8.02 27.07
C MET A 168 -17.10 -8.47 28.51
N LYS A 169 -17.40 -7.59 29.49
CA LYS A 169 -17.38 -7.93 30.91
C LYS A 169 -18.38 -9.06 31.24
N LYS A 170 -19.59 -8.97 30.71
CA LYS A 170 -20.61 -10.06 30.88
C LYS A 170 -20.12 -11.38 30.26
N GLY A 171 -19.59 -11.34 29.05
CA GLY A 171 -19.04 -12.51 28.37
C GLY A 171 -17.86 -13.13 29.15
N PHE A 172 -16.94 -12.30 29.64
CA PHE A 172 -15.81 -12.75 30.45
C PHE A 172 -16.27 -13.40 31.75
N ILE A 173 -17.21 -12.77 32.49
CA ILE A 173 -17.75 -13.32 33.73
C ILE A 173 -18.47 -14.65 33.43
N GLY A 174 -19.21 -14.73 32.33
CA GLY A 174 -19.90 -15.98 31.91
C GLY A 174 -18.94 -17.11 31.55
N ALA A 175 -17.81 -16.78 30.91
CA ALA A 175 -16.81 -17.77 30.52
C ALA A 175 -15.92 -18.23 31.69
N VAL A 176 -15.60 -17.34 32.62
CA VAL A 176 -14.67 -17.60 33.72
C VAL A 176 -15.40 -18.04 34.98
N GLY A 177 -16.62 -17.50 35.24
CA GLY A 177 -17.42 -17.78 36.42
C GLY A 177 -17.61 -19.27 36.74
N PRO A 178 -17.99 -20.12 35.77
CA PRO A 178 -18.14 -21.55 35.98
C PRO A 178 -16.88 -22.26 36.46
N ASN A 179 -15.71 -21.78 36.04
CA ASN A 179 -14.42 -22.36 36.39
C ASN A 179 -13.97 -22.01 37.82
N PHE A 180 -14.60 -21.01 38.45
CA PHE A 180 -14.30 -20.55 39.81
C PHE A 180 -15.42 -20.82 40.82
N LEU A 181 -16.38 -21.67 40.48
CA LEU A 181 -17.49 -22.05 41.38
C LEU A 181 -17.03 -22.57 42.76
N TYR A 182 -15.82 -23.09 42.87
CA TYR A 182 -15.25 -23.57 44.12
C TYR A 182 -14.86 -22.43 45.10
N PHE A 183 -14.67 -21.22 44.63
CA PHE A 183 -14.25 -20.07 45.43
C PHE A 183 -15.42 -19.21 45.93
N HIS A 184 -16.63 -19.46 45.48
CA HIS A 184 -17.84 -18.72 45.82
C HIS A 184 -18.84 -19.50 46.70
N LYS A 185 -18.42 -20.55 47.38
CA LYS A 185 -19.25 -21.04 48.50
C LYS A 185 -19.21 -20.02 49.64
N PRO A 186 -20.29 -19.34 50.00
CA PRO A 186 -20.33 -18.53 51.18
C PRO A 186 -20.07 -19.47 52.36
N ILE A 187 -19.08 -19.16 53.18
CA ILE A 187 -18.82 -19.85 54.43
C ILE A 187 -19.95 -19.43 55.40
N ASN A 188 -21.12 -20.03 55.23
CA ASN A 188 -22.16 -19.99 56.26
C ASN A 188 -21.84 -21.10 57.27
N GLN A 189 -20.77 -20.91 58.03
CA GLN A 189 -20.65 -21.59 59.27
C GLN A 189 -21.20 -20.67 60.37
N SER A 190 -22.47 -20.89 60.70
CA SER A 190 -22.99 -20.49 62.00
C SER A 190 -22.18 -21.26 63.09
N ILE A 191 -21.22 -20.58 63.66
CA ILE A 191 -20.57 -21.05 64.88
C ILE A 191 -21.65 -20.93 65.95
N LYS A 192 -22.26 -22.06 66.30
CA LYS A 192 -23.01 -22.19 67.56
C LYS A 192 -22.00 -22.27 68.67
N VAL A 193 -21.97 -21.23 69.52
CA VAL A 193 -21.41 -21.26 70.85
C VAL A 193 -22.38 -21.91 71.81
#